data_174b1b2d4035dbb00563a1797562d26f
#
_entry.id   174b1b2d4035dbb00563a1797562d26f
#
_cell.length_a   1.000
_cell.length_b   1.000
_cell.length_c   1.000
_cell.angle_alpha   90.00
_cell.angle_beta   90.00
_cell.angle_gamma   90.00
#
_symmetry.space_group_name_H-M   'P 1'
#
loop_
_entity.id
_entity.type
_entity.pdbx_description
1 polymer ?
#
loop_
_entity_poly.entity_id
_entity_poly.type
_entity_poly.pdbx_seq_one_letter_code
_entity_poly.pdbx_strand_id
1 'polypeptide(L)'
;MPLQKQINLYVAPGVAGDKATPDQSVYTPLNPLAEAALPVGGFVFPVIEDGVQDNSRATNVAGTATEVLGFVERVINYVNYDVFSPGTLMVPKGAALTVAVRGDYWAVSSTAATVGQAVLASTADGSVSTGTADATHLDTGWIVKTAGAAGEPIIISNWNSTVKPAPAAA
;
A
#
# COMPACT_ATOMS: atom_id res chain seq x y z
N MET A 1 30.92 1.94 -28.71
CA MET A 1 29.85 1.60 -27.70
C MET A 1 29.85 0.09 -27.57
N PRO A 2 29.98 -0.45 -26.36
CA PRO A 2 29.82 -1.88 -26.19
C PRO A 2 28.35 -2.25 -26.40
N LEU A 3 28.11 -3.25 -27.26
CA LEU A 3 26.80 -3.83 -27.48
C LEU A 3 26.33 -4.50 -26.19
N GLN A 4 25.06 -4.36 -25.87
CA GLN A 4 24.43 -5.06 -24.75
C GLN A 4 24.60 -6.57 -24.94
N LYS A 5 25.31 -7.21 -24.03
CA LYS A 5 25.64 -8.64 -24.11
C LYS A 5 24.65 -9.52 -23.36
N GLN A 6 23.76 -8.92 -22.61
CA GLN A 6 22.79 -9.66 -21.77
C GLN A 6 21.42 -8.97 -21.86
N ILE A 7 20.40 -9.74 -22.14
CA ILE A 7 19.01 -9.31 -22.13
C ILE A 7 18.38 -9.88 -20.85
N ASN A 8 17.82 -9.04 -19.99
CA ASN A 8 17.01 -9.51 -18.88
C ASN A 8 15.69 -10.07 -19.44
N LEU A 9 15.47 -11.36 -19.24
CA LEU A 9 14.23 -12.04 -19.61
C LEU A 9 13.10 -11.75 -18.62
N TYR A 10 13.41 -11.17 -17.46
CA TYR A 10 12.43 -10.80 -16.45
C TYR A 10 12.09 -9.32 -16.58
N VAL A 11 10.82 -9.03 -16.46
CA VAL A 11 10.32 -7.65 -16.36
C VAL A 11 10.98 -7.00 -15.14
N ALA A 12 11.46 -5.77 -15.31
CA ALA A 12 11.99 -5.00 -14.18
C ALA A 12 10.91 -4.89 -13.09
N PRO A 13 11.27 -4.97 -11.79
CA PRO A 13 10.31 -4.78 -10.73
C PRO A 13 9.66 -3.40 -10.85
N GLY A 14 8.36 -3.34 -10.57
CA GLY A 14 7.61 -2.08 -10.56
C GLY A 14 8.02 -1.17 -9.41
N VAL A 15 7.50 0.03 -9.43
CA VAL A 15 7.65 1.00 -8.33
C VAL A 15 6.49 0.79 -7.35
N ALA A 16 6.71 1.09 -6.07
CA ALA A 16 5.64 1.02 -5.06
C ALA A 16 4.39 1.80 -5.50
N GLY A 17 3.24 1.16 -5.41
CA GLY A 17 1.96 1.70 -5.87
C GLY A 17 1.58 1.37 -7.31
N ASP A 18 2.50 0.83 -8.12
CA ASP A 18 2.17 0.38 -9.48
C ASP A 18 1.38 -0.93 -9.46
N LYS A 19 0.50 -1.12 -10.45
CA LYS A 19 -0.13 -2.41 -10.68
C LYS A 19 0.91 -3.45 -11.08
N ALA A 20 0.84 -4.62 -10.48
CA ALA A 20 1.73 -5.74 -10.80
C ALA A 20 1.20 -6.58 -11.97
N THR A 21 -0.11 -6.60 -12.17
CA THR A 21 -0.78 -7.33 -13.25
C THR A 21 -1.76 -6.41 -13.99
N PRO A 22 -2.12 -6.73 -15.25
CA PRO A 22 -3.14 -5.99 -15.99
C PRO A 22 -4.57 -6.31 -15.49
N ASP A 23 -4.72 -7.14 -14.49
CA ASP A 23 -6.00 -7.56 -13.95
C ASP A 23 -6.79 -6.39 -13.36
N GLN A 24 -8.10 -6.60 -13.27
CA GLN A 24 -9.01 -5.60 -12.76
C GLN A 24 -8.73 -5.31 -11.28
N SER A 25 -8.64 -4.03 -10.92
CA SER A 25 -8.59 -3.58 -9.54
C SER A 25 -9.95 -3.08 -9.08
N VAL A 26 -10.23 -3.23 -7.78
CA VAL A 26 -11.44 -2.67 -7.15
C VAL A 26 -10.99 -1.54 -6.23
N TYR A 27 -11.65 -0.40 -6.34
CA TYR A 27 -11.36 0.81 -5.59
C TYR A 27 -12.44 1.11 -4.57
N THR A 28 -12.13 1.97 -3.63
CA THR A 28 -13.14 2.53 -2.72
C THR A 28 -14.21 3.26 -3.53
N PRO A 29 -15.49 3.21 -3.11
CA PRO A 29 -16.59 3.87 -3.83
C PRO A 29 -16.46 5.40 -3.86
N LEU A 30 -15.71 5.97 -2.93
CA LEU A 30 -15.33 7.38 -2.89
C LEU A 30 -13.83 7.48 -3.11
N ASN A 31 -13.40 8.53 -3.80
CA ASN A 31 -11.99 8.92 -3.85
C ASN A 31 -11.70 9.82 -2.64
N PRO A 32 -11.20 9.28 -1.53
CA PRO A 32 -11.02 10.07 -0.32
C PRO A 32 -9.97 11.15 -0.53
N LEU A 33 -10.14 12.27 0.16
CA LEU A 33 -9.16 13.34 0.16
C LEU A 33 -8.04 13.05 1.16
N ALA A 34 -6.80 13.31 0.75
CA ALA A 34 -5.65 13.18 1.62
C ALA A 34 -5.69 14.22 2.76
N GLU A 35 -5.73 13.79 4.02
CA GLU A 35 -5.73 14.70 5.18
C GLU A 35 -4.37 15.36 5.40
N ALA A 36 -3.30 14.68 5.01
CA ALA A 36 -1.91 15.16 5.05
C ALA A 36 -1.20 14.75 3.75
N ALA A 37 0.01 15.26 3.52
CA ALA A 37 0.85 14.72 2.47
C ALA A 37 1.25 13.27 2.82
N LEU A 38 1.03 12.34 1.92
CA LEU A 38 1.28 10.92 2.15
C LEU A 38 1.94 10.24 0.95
N PRO A 39 2.76 9.20 1.17
CA PRO A 39 3.41 8.47 0.08
C PRO A 39 2.42 7.56 -0.65
N VAL A 40 2.65 7.32 -1.94
CA VAL A 40 1.99 6.24 -2.69
C VAL A 40 2.62 4.90 -2.34
N GLY A 41 1.89 3.80 -2.57
CA GLY A 41 2.42 2.46 -2.32
C GLY A 41 2.43 2.05 -0.85
N GLY A 42 1.65 2.74 -0.02
CA GLY A 42 1.35 2.41 1.37
C GLY A 42 -0.14 2.24 1.60
N PHE A 43 -0.52 1.91 2.82
CA PHE A 43 -1.91 1.82 3.25
C PHE A 43 -2.37 3.14 3.88
N VAL A 44 -3.66 3.38 3.74
CA VAL A 44 -4.33 4.53 4.38
C VAL A 44 -5.50 4.05 5.24
N PHE A 45 -5.80 4.87 6.22
CA PHE A 45 -6.84 4.64 7.21
C PHE A 45 -7.94 5.68 7.04
N PRO A 46 -9.18 5.37 7.43
CA PRO A 46 -10.25 6.36 7.51
C PRO A 46 -9.94 7.38 8.60
N VAL A 47 -10.42 8.59 8.41
CA VAL A 47 -10.38 9.60 9.48
C VAL A 47 -11.50 9.33 10.47
N ILE A 48 -11.20 9.33 11.76
CA ILE A 48 -12.19 9.15 12.83
C ILE A 48 -12.24 10.41 13.66
N GLU A 49 -13.38 11.10 13.64
CA GLU A 49 -13.63 12.30 14.43
C GLU A 49 -14.84 12.07 15.35
N ASP A 50 -14.71 12.33 16.63
CA ASP A 50 -15.74 12.13 17.64
C ASP A 50 -16.36 10.70 17.64
N GLY A 51 -15.54 9.70 17.32
CA GLY A 51 -15.96 8.31 17.23
C GLY A 51 -16.73 7.96 15.94
N VAL A 52 -16.85 8.90 15.00
CA VAL A 52 -17.49 8.68 13.70
C VAL A 52 -16.43 8.51 12.62
N GLN A 53 -16.55 7.43 11.86
CA GLN A 53 -15.66 7.16 10.73
C GLN A 53 -16.07 7.97 9.50
N ASP A 54 -15.13 8.75 8.96
CA ASP A 54 -15.29 9.50 7.72
C ASP A 54 -14.44 8.88 6.60
N ASN A 55 -15.09 8.18 5.68
CA ASN A 55 -14.45 7.55 4.53
C ASN A 55 -14.24 8.52 3.33
N SER A 56 -14.69 9.77 3.45
CA SER A 56 -14.41 10.80 2.45
C SER A 56 -13.01 11.40 2.59
N ARG A 57 -12.34 11.15 3.70
CA ARG A 57 -10.98 11.56 4.01
C ARG A 57 -10.12 10.38 4.41
N ALA A 58 -8.84 10.41 4.07
CA ALA A 58 -7.91 9.35 4.41
C ALA A 58 -6.59 9.92 4.93
N THR A 59 -6.00 9.20 5.87
CA THR A 59 -4.71 9.52 6.49
C THR A 59 -3.81 8.28 6.48
N ASN A 60 -2.51 8.48 6.55
CA ASN A 60 -1.54 7.39 6.73
C ASN A 60 -1.28 7.05 8.20
N VAL A 61 -1.86 7.77 9.14
CA VAL A 61 -1.78 7.49 10.58
C VAL A 61 -3.08 6.88 11.05
N ALA A 62 -3.04 5.69 11.64
CA ALA A 62 -4.25 4.97 12.04
C ALA A 62 -5.07 5.70 13.12
N GLY A 63 -4.40 6.41 14.05
CA GLY A 63 -5.08 7.00 15.19
C GLY A 63 -5.87 5.96 15.98
N THR A 64 -7.20 6.04 15.97
CA THR A 64 -8.12 5.08 16.58
C THR A 64 -8.72 4.09 15.57
N ALA A 65 -8.34 4.15 14.30
CA ALA A 65 -8.81 3.23 13.28
C ALA A 65 -8.28 1.81 13.54
N THR A 66 -9.16 0.82 13.43
CA THR A 66 -8.84 -0.60 13.62
C THR A 66 -8.70 -1.35 12.30
N GLU A 67 -9.01 -0.70 11.20
CA GLU A 67 -8.99 -1.27 9.86
C GLU A 67 -8.38 -0.28 8.86
N VAL A 68 -7.75 -0.81 7.81
CA VAL A 68 -7.26 -0.02 6.69
C VAL A 68 -8.41 0.32 5.75
N LEU A 69 -8.38 1.52 5.17
CA LEU A 69 -9.30 1.90 4.09
C LEU A 69 -8.89 1.22 2.77
N GLY A 70 -7.61 1.07 2.51
CA GLY A 70 -7.03 0.37 1.37
C GLY A 70 -5.62 0.82 1.04
N PHE A 71 -5.13 0.37 -0.11
CA PHE A 71 -3.78 0.61 -0.62
C PHE A 71 -3.77 1.79 -1.60
N VAL A 72 -2.82 2.70 -1.49
CA VAL A 72 -2.71 3.89 -2.35
C VAL A 72 -2.02 3.54 -3.66
N GLU A 73 -2.78 3.54 -4.75
CA GLU A 73 -2.26 3.33 -6.10
C GLU A 73 -1.48 4.57 -6.57
N ARG A 74 -0.38 4.32 -7.29
CA ARG A 74 0.37 5.35 -7.97
C ARG A 74 -0.33 5.72 -9.28
N VAL A 75 -0.89 6.92 -9.33
CA VAL A 75 -1.50 7.46 -10.54
C VAL A 75 -0.74 8.68 -11.04
N ILE A 76 -0.71 8.84 -12.35
CA ILE A 76 0.03 9.92 -13.03
C ILE A 76 -0.51 11.33 -12.69
N ASN A 77 -1.71 11.39 -12.13
CA ASN A 77 -2.39 12.65 -11.80
C ASN A 77 -1.88 13.33 -10.52
N TYR A 78 -1.02 12.65 -9.75
CA TYR A 78 -0.38 13.28 -8.59
C TYR A 78 0.77 14.16 -9.06
N VAL A 79 0.43 15.37 -9.48
CA VAL A 79 1.42 16.35 -9.92
C VAL A 79 1.99 17.07 -8.69
N ASN A 80 3.30 16.94 -8.52
CA ASN A 80 4.01 17.75 -7.53
C ASN A 80 4.33 19.10 -8.14
N TYR A 81 3.73 20.17 -7.63
CA TYR A 81 3.97 21.55 -8.07
C TYR A 81 5.21 22.19 -7.43
N ASP A 82 5.83 21.50 -6.47
CA ASP A 82 7.03 22.00 -5.82
C ASP A 82 8.27 21.56 -6.60
N VAL A 83 8.86 22.50 -7.34
CA VAL A 83 10.05 22.29 -8.16
C VAL A 83 11.28 21.93 -7.32
N PHE A 84 11.28 22.24 -6.03
CA PHE A 84 12.36 21.95 -5.08
C PHE A 84 12.10 20.72 -4.21
N SER A 85 10.94 20.09 -4.34
CA SER A 85 10.65 18.86 -3.61
C SER A 85 11.53 17.72 -4.13
N PRO A 86 12.13 16.91 -3.25
CA PRO A 86 12.74 15.67 -3.68
C PRO A 86 11.71 14.86 -4.45
N GLY A 87 12.07 14.31 -5.61
CA GLY A 87 11.18 13.60 -6.54
C GLY A 87 10.53 12.32 -6.01
N THR A 88 10.15 12.32 -4.74
CA THR A 88 9.36 11.29 -4.08
C THR A 88 7.91 11.45 -4.48
N LEU A 89 7.27 10.35 -4.85
CA LEU A 89 5.85 10.30 -5.17
C LEU A 89 5.02 10.49 -3.90
N MET A 90 4.77 11.76 -3.59
CA MET A 90 3.92 12.17 -2.47
C MET A 90 2.62 12.73 -3.01
N VAL A 91 1.51 12.27 -2.48
CA VAL A 91 0.20 12.87 -2.73
C VAL A 91 0.07 14.08 -1.81
N PRO A 92 -0.19 15.29 -2.35
CA PRO A 92 -0.33 16.48 -1.52
C PRO A 92 -1.62 16.42 -0.69
N LYS A 93 -1.63 17.13 0.46
CA LYS A 93 -2.84 17.33 1.27
C LYS A 93 -3.99 17.91 0.41
N GLY A 94 -5.19 17.36 0.58
CA GLY A 94 -6.39 17.77 -0.13
C GLY A 94 -6.55 17.19 -1.53
N ALA A 95 -5.58 16.44 -2.04
CA ALA A 95 -5.72 15.73 -3.30
C ALA A 95 -6.59 14.47 -3.13
N ALA A 96 -7.36 14.16 -4.17
CA ALA A 96 -8.14 12.93 -4.21
C ALA A 96 -7.23 11.72 -4.40
N LEU A 97 -7.38 10.71 -3.55
CA LEU A 97 -6.62 9.48 -3.58
C LEU A 97 -7.30 8.42 -4.45
N THR A 98 -6.50 7.63 -5.15
CA THR A 98 -6.96 6.37 -5.74
C THR A 98 -6.58 5.25 -4.77
N VAL A 99 -7.58 4.74 -4.05
CA VAL A 99 -7.40 3.73 -3.00
C VAL A 99 -7.95 2.41 -3.46
N ALA A 100 -7.07 1.42 -3.63
CA ALA A 100 -7.42 0.08 -4.03
C ALA A 100 -7.82 -0.77 -2.83
N VAL A 101 -8.99 -1.41 -2.94
CA VAL A 101 -9.49 -2.40 -1.97
C VAL A 101 -9.11 -3.81 -2.38
N ARG A 102 -8.97 -4.03 -3.71
CA ARG A 102 -8.51 -5.30 -4.29
C ARG A 102 -7.66 -5.06 -5.52
N GLY A 103 -6.72 -5.98 -5.72
CA GLY A 103 -5.83 -5.97 -6.88
C GLY A 103 -4.49 -6.62 -6.56
N ASP A 104 -3.58 -6.52 -7.53
CA ASP A 104 -2.20 -6.94 -7.43
C ASP A 104 -1.30 -5.73 -7.63
N TYR A 105 -0.51 -5.39 -6.61
CA TYR A 105 0.29 -4.18 -6.60
C TYR A 105 1.74 -4.45 -6.17
N TRP A 106 2.63 -3.60 -6.67
CA TRP A 106 3.98 -3.51 -6.16
C TRP A 106 4.00 -2.67 -4.88
N ALA A 107 4.64 -3.21 -3.86
CA ALA A 107 4.86 -2.53 -2.58
C ALA A 107 6.29 -2.74 -2.12
N VAL A 108 6.81 -1.83 -1.31
CA VAL A 108 8.12 -2.00 -0.66
C VAL A 108 7.87 -2.35 0.80
N SER A 109 8.31 -3.54 1.22
CA SER A 109 8.17 -3.97 2.61
C SER A 109 9.35 -3.54 3.45
N SER A 110 9.09 -3.02 4.64
CA SER A 110 10.12 -2.71 5.64
C SER A 110 10.77 -3.94 6.29
N THR A 111 10.13 -5.11 6.12
CA THR A 111 10.60 -6.42 6.62
C THR A 111 10.83 -7.38 5.47
N ALA A 112 11.62 -8.43 5.70
CA ALA A 112 11.77 -9.51 4.72
C ALA A 112 10.43 -10.23 4.52
N ALA A 113 10.06 -10.42 3.26
CA ALA A 113 8.77 -10.98 2.86
C ALA A 113 8.93 -12.40 2.29
N THR A 114 8.05 -13.30 2.69
CA THR A 114 7.92 -14.65 2.13
C THR A 114 6.53 -14.84 1.51
N VAL A 115 6.46 -15.64 0.44
CA VAL A 115 5.19 -15.91 -0.26
C VAL A 115 4.16 -16.50 0.69
N GLY A 116 2.93 -15.95 0.63
CA GLY A 116 1.81 -16.37 1.49
C GLY A 116 1.76 -15.70 2.86
N GLN A 117 2.75 -14.89 3.23
CA GLN A 117 2.78 -14.14 4.48
C GLN A 117 1.74 -13.00 4.45
N ALA A 118 1.15 -12.70 5.61
CA ALA A 118 0.23 -11.57 5.75
C ALA A 118 0.97 -10.24 5.55
N VAL A 119 0.31 -9.32 4.86
CA VAL A 119 0.76 -7.94 4.68
C VAL A 119 0.13 -7.07 5.77
N LEU A 120 0.95 -6.30 6.42
CA LEU A 120 0.58 -5.44 7.53
C LEU A 120 0.79 -3.98 7.18
N ALA A 121 -0.04 -3.12 7.76
CA ALA A 121 0.09 -1.66 7.68
C ALA A 121 0.56 -1.11 9.03
N SER A 122 1.64 -0.34 9.04
CA SER A 122 2.10 0.39 10.22
C SER A 122 1.05 1.42 10.64
N THR A 123 0.69 1.44 11.92
CA THR A 123 -0.28 2.41 12.47
C THR A 123 0.27 3.82 12.52
N ALA A 124 1.59 3.99 12.45
CA ALA A 124 2.25 5.27 12.55
C ALA A 124 2.30 6.05 11.23
N ASP A 125 2.44 5.34 10.09
CA ASP A 125 2.71 5.97 8.80
C ASP A 125 2.11 5.22 7.59
N GLY A 126 1.38 4.12 7.80
CA GLY A 126 0.79 3.31 6.72
C GLY A 126 1.81 2.52 5.90
N SER A 127 3.08 2.48 6.31
CA SER A 127 4.10 1.71 5.60
C SER A 127 3.82 0.21 5.63
N VAL A 128 4.30 -0.47 4.58
CA VAL A 128 4.08 -1.90 4.41
C VAL A 128 5.12 -2.71 5.18
N SER A 129 4.67 -3.66 5.95
CA SER A 129 5.47 -4.71 6.57
C SER A 129 4.82 -6.08 6.38
N THR A 130 5.49 -7.15 6.78
CA THR A 130 4.97 -8.51 6.66
C THR A 130 5.20 -9.28 7.95
N GLY A 131 4.27 -10.16 8.31
CA GLY A 131 4.40 -10.96 9.53
C GLY A 131 3.09 -11.19 10.24
N THR A 132 3.14 -11.11 11.56
CA THR A 132 1.98 -11.23 12.45
C THR A 132 1.57 -9.86 12.95
N ALA A 133 0.27 -9.56 12.91
CA ALA A 133 -0.26 -8.30 13.40
C ALA A 133 0.02 -8.11 14.90
N ASP A 134 0.28 -6.88 15.28
CA ASP A 134 0.52 -6.45 16.66
C ASP A 134 -0.15 -5.09 16.94
N ALA A 135 0.15 -4.46 18.07
CA ALA A 135 -0.42 -3.16 18.42
C ALA A 135 0.02 -2.02 17.49
N THR A 136 1.11 -2.18 16.76
CA THR A 136 1.72 -1.17 15.88
C THR A 136 1.54 -1.48 14.39
N HIS A 137 1.06 -2.67 14.07
CA HIS A 137 0.88 -3.15 12.70
C HIS A 137 -0.46 -3.87 12.55
N LEU A 138 -1.35 -3.30 11.76
CA LEU A 138 -2.66 -3.87 11.47
C LEU A 138 -2.60 -4.83 10.28
N ASP A 139 -3.32 -5.95 10.40
CA ASP A 139 -3.51 -6.87 9.28
C ASP A 139 -4.41 -6.24 8.22
N THR A 140 -3.91 -6.16 7.01
CA THR A 140 -4.60 -5.53 5.89
C THR A 140 -5.53 -6.49 5.12
N GLY A 141 -5.44 -7.78 5.37
CA GLY A 141 -6.09 -8.82 4.57
C GLY A 141 -5.41 -9.07 3.22
N TRP A 142 -4.27 -8.44 2.94
CA TRP A 142 -3.45 -8.70 1.76
C TRP A 142 -2.39 -9.75 2.07
N ILE A 143 -1.92 -10.44 1.03
CA ILE A 143 -0.90 -11.49 1.13
C ILE A 143 0.24 -11.24 0.15
N VAL A 144 1.42 -11.65 0.54
CA VAL A 144 2.65 -11.59 -0.27
C VAL A 144 2.59 -12.62 -1.39
N LYS A 145 2.88 -12.21 -2.63
CA LYS A 145 2.96 -13.09 -3.82
C LYS A 145 4.38 -13.34 -4.28
N THR A 146 5.32 -12.42 -4.01
CA THR A 146 6.74 -12.61 -4.34
C THR A 146 7.60 -12.35 -3.12
N ALA A 147 8.57 -13.22 -2.88
CA ALA A 147 9.53 -13.02 -1.80
C ALA A 147 10.50 -11.88 -2.11
N GLY A 148 10.98 -11.19 -1.07
CA GLY A 148 11.99 -10.13 -1.17
C GLY A 148 12.64 -9.85 0.18
N ALA A 149 13.83 -9.26 0.17
CA ALA A 149 14.48 -8.76 1.37
C ALA A 149 13.80 -7.46 1.85
N ALA A 150 14.11 -7.03 3.06
CA ALA A 150 13.62 -5.74 3.57
C ALA A 150 14.09 -4.59 2.66
N GLY A 151 13.17 -3.72 2.25
CA GLY A 151 13.42 -2.62 1.33
C GLY A 151 13.33 -2.97 -0.15
N GLU A 152 13.12 -4.25 -0.50
CA GLU A 152 12.91 -4.66 -1.88
C GLU A 152 11.44 -4.60 -2.29
N PRO A 153 11.15 -4.32 -3.58
CA PRO A 153 9.79 -4.35 -4.10
C PRO A 153 9.27 -5.80 -4.15
N ILE A 154 8.08 -5.99 -3.65
CA ILE A 154 7.34 -7.25 -3.63
C ILE A 154 5.97 -7.07 -4.26
N ILE A 155 5.37 -8.14 -4.75
CA ILE A 155 3.97 -8.12 -5.20
C ILE A 155 3.10 -8.56 -4.03
N ILE A 156 2.07 -7.76 -3.76
CA ILE A 156 1.02 -8.03 -2.79
C ILE A 156 -0.33 -8.18 -3.48
N SER A 157 -1.21 -9.00 -2.95
CA SER A 157 -2.51 -9.28 -3.53
C SER A 157 -3.53 -9.61 -2.45
N ASN A 158 -4.79 -9.30 -2.69
CA ASN A 158 -5.89 -9.78 -1.85
C ASN A 158 -6.99 -10.52 -2.65
N TRP A 159 -6.72 -10.89 -3.91
CA TRP A 159 -7.65 -11.68 -4.71
C TRP A 159 -7.91 -13.09 -4.16
N ASN A 160 -6.93 -13.67 -3.49
CA ASN A 160 -7.02 -14.99 -2.83
C ASN A 160 -6.95 -14.85 -1.31
N SER A 161 -7.55 -13.84 -0.74
CA SER A 161 -7.72 -13.78 0.71
C SER A 161 -8.64 -14.95 1.12
N THR A 162 -8.05 -16.13 1.20
CA THR A 162 -8.64 -17.22 1.97
C THR A 162 -8.87 -16.68 3.37
N VAL A 163 -10.08 -16.90 3.84
CA VAL A 163 -10.59 -16.58 5.16
C VAL A 163 -9.45 -16.41 6.18
N LYS A 164 -9.30 -15.18 6.70
CA LYS A 164 -8.40 -14.89 7.81
C LYS A 164 -8.55 -15.99 8.86
N PRO A 165 -7.51 -16.75 9.19
CA PRO A 165 -7.61 -17.69 10.30
C PRO A 165 -8.00 -16.89 11.53
N ALA A 166 -9.03 -17.36 12.23
CA ALA A 166 -9.44 -16.75 13.49
C ALA A 166 -8.21 -16.61 14.40
N PRO A 167 -8.05 -15.48 15.12
CA PRO A 167 -6.95 -15.34 16.06
C PRO A 167 -6.98 -16.55 16.99
N ALA A 168 -5.81 -17.18 17.17
CA ALA A 168 -5.69 -18.28 18.13
C ALA A 168 -6.21 -17.76 19.47
N ALA A 169 -7.19 -18.47 20.02
CA ALA A 169 -7.70 -18.16 21.37
C ALA A 169 -6.51 -18.24 22.34
N ALA A 170 -6.30 -17.14 23.07
CA ALA A 170 -5.28 -17.05 24.11
C ALA A 170 -5.65 -17.95 25.31
#